data_8949f21301e133c4169b8e02e17b89e0
#
_entry.id   8949f21301e133c4169b8e02e17b89e0
#
_cell.length_a   1.000
_cell.length_b   1.000
_cell.length_c   1.000
_cell.angle_alpha   90.00
_cell.angle_beta   90.00
_cell.angle_gamma   90.00
#
_symmetry.space_group_name_H-M   'P 1'
#
loop_
_entity.id
_entity.type
_entity.pdbx_description
1 polymer ?
#
loop_
_entity_poly.entity_id
_entity_poly.type
_entity_poly.pdbx_seq_one_letter_code
_entity_poly.pdbx_strand_id
1 'polypeptide(L)'
;MNQSIIDASMQILIHSGDARRETYRAVEAMEQSDFTEATAFLDAADGCIRRAHQVHTALIQQEAEGERIAYAALFSHAQDTLMTAYSELRLVRRLLSVFRAQDGRIRALEDRND
;
A
#
# COMPACT_ATOMS: atom_id res chain seq x y z
N MET A 1 -10.38 25.27 -9.32
CA MET A 1 -10.48 23.92 -8.77
C MET A 1 -11.13 24.00 -7.40
N ASN A 2 -12.03 23.08 -7.10
CA ASN A 2 -12.72 23.02 -5.81
C ASN A 2 -11.74 22.65 -4.71
N GLN A 3 -11.77 23.38 -3.60
CA GLN A 3 -10.86 23.14 -2.47
C GLN A 3 -11.02 21.73 -1.89
N SER A 4 -12.25 21.17 -1.88
CA SER A 4 -12.45 19.84 -1.35
C SER A 4 -11.80 18.75 -2.23
N ILE A 5 -11.71 18.97 -3.54
CA ILE A 5 -10.99 18.07 -4.46
C ILE A 5 -9.48 18.15 -4.21
N ILE A 6 -8.97 19.36 -3.98
CA ILE A 6 -7.55 19.57 -3.65
C ILE A 6 -7.21 18.85 -2.34
N ASP A 7 -8.00 19.07 -1.30
CA ASP A 7 -7.78 18.47 0.01
C ASP A 7 -7.84 16.94 -0.05
N ALA A 8 -8.85 16.40 -0.72
CA ALA A 8 -8.99 14.95 -0.89
C ALA A 8 -7.81 14.37 -1.66
N SER A 9 -7.40 15.03 -2.75
CA SER A 9 -6.25 14.58 -3.55
C SER A 9 -4.97 14.55 -2.72
N MET A 10 -4.73 15.58 -1.92
CA MET A 10 -3.56 15.64 -1.05
C MET A 10 -3.58 14.55 0.01
N GLN A 11 -4.74 14.27 0.63
CA GLN A 11 -4.88 13.20 1.60
C GLN A 11 -4.61 11.83 0.98
N ILE A 12 -5.14 11.59 -0.23
CA ILE A 12 -4.89 10.34 -0.96
C ILE A 12 -3.38 10.18 -1.21
N LEU A 13 -2.72 11.24 -1.66
CA LEU A 13 -1.28 11.21 -1.92
C LEU A 13 -0.46 10.95 -0.66
N ILE A 14 -0.80 11.59 0.44
CA ILE A 14 -0.10 11.41 1.72
C ILE A 14 -0.25 9.96 2.21
N HIS A 15 -1.46 9.45 2.26
CA HIS A 15 -1.70 8.09 2.75
C HIS A 15 -1.09 7.04 1.81
N SER A 16 -1.15 7.26 0.50
CA SER A 16 -0.55 6.36 -0.48
C SER A 16 0.98 6.35 -0.37
N GLY A 17 1.59 7.51 -0.16
CA GLY A 17 3.03 7.63 0.07
C GLY A 17 3.46 6.93 1.35
N ASP A 18 2.68 7.07 2.42
CA ASP A 18 2.93 6.37 3.68
C ASP A 18 2.84 4.85 3.48
N ALA A 19 1.86 4.38 2.73
CA ALA A 19 1.70 2.96 2.42
C ALA A 19 2.92 2.42 1.68
N ARG A 20 3.42 3.16 0.69
CA ARG A 20 4.59 2.74 -0.08
C ARG A 20 5.84 2.66 0.79
N ARG A 21 6.01 3.63 1.69
CA ARG A 21 7.14 3.62 2.64
C ARG A 21 7.09 2.37 3.52
N GLU A 22 5.93 2.05 4.07
CA GLU A 22 5.78 0.87 4.93
C GLU A 22 5.99 -0.43 4.13
N THR A 23 5.53 -0.47 2.88
CA THR A 23 5.75 -1.62 2.00
C THR A 23 7.24 -1.85 1.74
N TYR A 24 8.00 -0.79 1.50
CA TYR A 24 9.44 -0.89 1.29
C TYR A 24 10.17 -1.32 2.56
N ARG A 25 9.74 -0.85 3.72
CA ARG A 25 10.28 -1.31 5.00
C ARG A 25 10.03 -2.81 5.21
N ALA A 26 8.89 -3.30 4.75
CA ALA A 26 8.62 -4.74 4.80
C ALA A 26 9.63 -5.52 3.96
N VAL A 27 9.97 -5.03 2.77
CA VAL A 27 10.98 -5.67 1.91
C VAL A 27 12.35 -5.67 2.60
N GLU A 28 12.73 -4.57 3.25
CA GLU A 28 13.99 -4.49 4.01
C GLU A 28 14.01 -5.54 5.14
N ALA A 29 12.89 -5.71 5.84
CA ALA A 29 12.78 -6.74 6.88
C ALA A 29 12.93 -8.15 6.30
N MET A 30 12.34 -8.40 5.12
CA MET A 30 12.50 -9.68 4.42
C MET A 30 13.96 -9.96 4.05
N GLU A 31 14.71 -8.94 3.70
CA GLU A 31 16.14 -9.07 3.41
C GLU A 31 16.92 -9.60 4.61
N GLN A 32 16.42 -9.33 5.81
CA GLN A 32 17.00 -9.81 7.06
C GLN A 32 16.33 -11.09 7.56
N SER A 33 15.46 -11.69 6.77
CA SER A 33 14.66 -12.86 7.14
C SER A 33 13.78 -12.60 8.37
N ASP A 34 13.45 -11.36 8.64
CA ASP A 34 12.56 -10.98 9.75
C ASP A 34 11.12 -10.87 9.23
N PHE A 35 10.46 -12.02 9.11
CA PHE A 35 9.12 -12.09 8.52
C PHE A 35 8.04 -11.60 9.47
N THR A 36 8.27 -11.63 10.77
CA THR A 36 7.35 -11.05 11.76
C THR A 36 7.30 -9.52 11.60
N GLU A 37 8.45 -8.88 11.51
CA GLU A 37 8.53 -7.45 11.30
C GLU A 37 7.98 -7.06 9.93
N ALA A 38 8.30 -7.85 8.89
CA ALA A 38 7.77 -7.62 7.55
C ALA A 38 6.24 -7.63 7.55
N THR A 39 5.62 -8.58 8.24
CA THR A 39 4.16 -8.67 8.37
C THR A 39 3.61 -7.41 9.05
N ALA A 40 4.25 -6.95 10.11
CA ALA A 40 3.80 -5.73 10.82
C ALA A 40 3.85 -4.49 9.91
N PHE A 41 4.90 -4.35 9.10
CA PHE A 41 4.99 -3.25 8.14
C PHE A 41 3.91 -3.35 7.06
N LEU A 42 3.62 -4.55 6.56
CA LEU A 42 2.55 -4.73 5.57
C LEU A 42 1.18 -4.42 6.15
N ASP A 43 0.94 -4.78 7.42
CA ASP A 43 -0.32 -4.44 8.09
C ASP A 43 -0.45 -2.91 8.26
N ALA A 44 0.64 -2.22 8.57
CA ALA A 44 0.64 -0.76 8.63
C ALA A 44 0.35 -0.14 7.25
N ALA A 45 0.92 -0.72 6.19
CA ALA A 45 0.66 -0.27 4.82
C ALA A 45 -0.83 -0.46 4.46
N ASP A 46 -1.43 -1.59 4.84
CA ASP A 46 -2.86 -1.83 4.63
C ASP A 46 -3.71 -0.74 5.28
N GLY A 47 -3.36 -0.32 6.49
CA GLY A 47 -4.05 0.76 7.17
C GLY A 47 -3.99 2.08 6.41
N CYS A 48 -2.83 2.39 5.84
CA CYS A 48 -2.65 3.60 5.03
C CYS A 48 -3.48 3.52 3.74
N ILE A 49 -3.48 2.38 3.06
CA ILE A 49 -4.29 2.17 1.86
C ILE A 49 -5.78 2.33 2.18
N ARG A 50 -6.24 1.77 3.30
CA ARG A 50 -7.64 1.91 3.70
C ARG A 50 -8.03 3.38 3.89
N ARG A 51 -7.19 4.17 4.53
CA ARG A 51 -7.44 5.61 4.70
C ARG A 51 -7.53 6.33 3.37
N ALA A 52 -6.62 6.03 2.43
CA ALA A 52 -6.65 6.61 1.10
C ALA A 52 -7.92 6.22 0.34
N HIS A 53 -8.32 4.95 0.42
CA HIS A 53 -9.56 4.45 -0.21
C HIS A 53 -10.81 5.12 0.37
N GLN A 54 -10.86 5.37 1.67
CA GLN A 54 -11.99 6.04 2.30
C GLN A 54 -12.19 7.44 1.73
N VAL A 55 -11.11 8.20 1.57
CA VAL A 55 -11.15 9.54 0.98
C VAL A 55 -11.59 9.46 -0.48
N HIS A 56 -11.03 8.54 -1.24
CA HIS A 56 -11.34 8.33 -2.65
C HIS A 56 -12.81 7.94 -2.84
N THR A 57 -13.29 6.98 -2.04
CA THR A 57 -14.68 6.49 -2.11
C THR A 57 -15.66 7.61 -1.79
N ALA A 58 -15.38 8.43 -0.79
CA ALA A 58 -16.26 9.55 -0.44
C ALA A 58 -16.44 10.52 -1.62
N LEU A 59 -15.35 10.78 -2.35
CA LEU A 59 -15.41 11.68 -3.51
C LEU A 59 -16.19 11.05 -4.66
N ILE A 60 -16.00 9.76 -4.92
CA ILE A 60 -16.73 9.02 -5.97
C ILE A 60 -18.22 8.96 -5.63
N GLN A 61 -18.59 8.80 -4.36
CA GLN A 61 -19.99 8.80 -3.92
C GLN A 61 -20.65 10.16 -4.16
N GLN A 62 -19.94 11.26 -3.93
CA GLN A 62 -20.43 12.60 -4.26
C GLN A 62 -20.78 12.72 -5.73
N GLU A 63 -19.92 12.21 -6.60
CA GLU A 63 -20.17 12.19 -8.04
C GLU A 63 -21.41 11.35 -8.39
N ALA A 64 -21.55 10.18 -7.78
CA ALA A 64 -22.69 9.29 -8.01
C ALA A 64 -24.01 9.90 -7.53
N GLU A 65 -23.97 10.79 -6.55
CA GLU A 65 -25.15 11.50 -6.05
C GLU A 65 -25.52 12.71 -6.92
N GLY A 66 -24.84 12.88 -8.04
CA GLY A 66 -25.11 13.95 -9.00
C GLY A 66 -24.27 15.19 -8.83
N GLU A 67 -23.38 15.22 -7.83
CA GLU A 67 -22.46 16.31 -7.63
C GLU A 67 -21.33 16.22 -8.65
N ARG A 68 -21.12 17.27 -9.40
CA ARG A 68 -20.15 17.25 -10.48
C ARG A 68 -18.73 17.40 -9.95
N ILE A 69 -17.90 16.40 -10.19
CA ILE A 69 -16.47 16.44 -9.87
C ILE A 69 -15.73 16.91 -11.12
N ALA A 70 -15.15 18.10 -11.07
CA ALA A 70 -14.38 18.61 -12.18
C ALA A 70 -13.07 17.82 -12.34
N TYR A 71 -12.70 17.56 -13.59
CA TYR A 71 -11.41 16.95 -13.87
C TYR A 71 -10.27 17.82 -13.33
N ALA A 72 -9.29 17.18 -12.69
CA ALA A 72 -8.10 17.83 -12.19
C ALA A 72 -6.91 16.89 -12.33
N ALA A 73 -5.81 17.37 -12.86
CA ALA A 73 -4.59 16.58 -13.00
C ALA A 73 -4.10 16.08 -11.64
N LEU A 74 -4.24 16.88 -10.60
CA LEU A 74 -3.88 16.51 -9.24
C LEU A 74 -4.67 15.28 -8.76
N PHE A 75 -5.99 15.26 -9.02
CA PHE A 75 -6.82 14.13 -8.62
C PHE A 75 -6.48 12.87 -9.41
N SER A 76 -6.23 12.99 -10.71
CA SER A 76 -5.78 11.86 -11.53
C SER A 76 -4.46 11.29 -11.02
N HIS A 77 -3.52 12.18 -10.67
CA HIS A 77 -2.24 11.77 -10.10
C HIS A 77 -2.44 11.04 -8.76
N ALA A 78 -3.33 11.55 -7.92
CA ALA A 78 -3.65 10.91 -6.63
C ALA A 78 -4.22 9.52 -6.83
N GLN A 79 -5.16 9.35 -7.77
CA GLN A 79 -5.73 8.03 -8.09
C GLN A 79 -4.66 7.06 -8.57
N ASP A 80 -3.80 7.50 -9.47
CA ASP A 80 -2.72 6.65 -10.01
C ASP A 80 -1.74 6.25 -8.91
N THR A 81 -1.42 7.17 -8.01
CA THR A 81 -0.53 6.91 -6.89
C THR A 81 -1.14 5.88 -5.94
N LEU A 82 -2.43 6.01 -5.63
CA LEU A 82 -3.14 5.05 -4.79
C LEU A 82 -3.15 3.65 -5.43
N MET A 83 -3.47 3.57 -6.71
CA MET A 83 -3.53 2.28 -7.41
C MET A 83 -2.16 1.62 -7.47
N THR A 84 -1.10 2.40 -7.69
CA THR A 84 0.27 1.91 -7.70
C THR A 84 0.68 1.40 -6.31
N ALA A 85 0.41 2.18 -5.27
CA ALA A 85 0.74 1.81 -3.89
C ALA A 85 0.02 0.52 -3.49
N TYR A 86 -1.25 0.39 -3.84
CA TYR A 86 -2.05 -0.79 -3.54
C TYR A 86 -1.52 -2.02 -4.29
N SER A 87 -1.19 -1.86 -5.56
CA SER A 87 -0.65 -2.94 -6.39
C SER A 87 0.69 -3.45 -5.84
N GLU A 88 1.58 -2.53 -5.45
CA GLU A 88 2.86 -2.88 -4.83
C GLU A 88 2.65 -3.66 -3.52
N LEU A 89 1.76 -3.18 -2.67
CA LEU A 89 1.47 -3.83 -1.39
C LEU A 89 0.97 -5.26 -1.60
N ARG A 90 0.04 -5.45 -2.52
CA ARG A 90 -0.51 -6.78 -2.80
C ARG A 90 0.56 -7.73 -3.30
N LEU A 91 1.43 -7.26 -4.20
CA LEU A 91 2.50 -8.08 -4.73
C LEU A 91 3.50 -8.44 -3.63
N VAL A 92 3.93 -7.47 -2.83
CA VAL A 92 4.91 -7.71 -1.76
C VAL A 92 4.33 -8.65 -0.71
N ARG A 93 3.05 -8.52 -0.36
CA ARG A 93 2.41 -9.46 0.58
C ARG A 93 2.43 -10.88 0.05
N ARG A 94 2.23 -11.05 -1.25
CA ARG A 94 2.31 -12.36 -1.90
C ARG A 94 3.74 -12.91 -1.87
N LEU A 95 4.72 -12.05 -2.15
CA LEU A 95 6.12 -12.41 -2.11
C LEU A 95 6.60 -12.77 -0.71
N LEU A 96 6.00 -12.20 0.33
CA LEU A 96 6.29 -12.58 1.71
C LEU A 96 6.12 -14.09 1.92
N SER A 97 5.03 -14.66 1.40
CA SER A 97 4.78 -16.11 1.49
C SER A 97 5.86 -16.91 0.76
N VAL A 98 6.29 -16.42 -0.42
CA VAL A 98 7.35 -17.07 -1.20
C VAL A 98 8.66 -17.07 -0.43
N PHE A 99 9.08 -15.92 0.09
CA PHE A 99 10.36 -15.83 0.80
C PHE A 99 10.34 -16.59 2.12
N ARG A 100 9.21 -16.57 2.81
CA ARG A 100 9.06 -17.35 4.05
C ARG A 100 9.20 -18.85 3.77
N ALA A 101 8.58 -19.34 2.71
CA ALA A 101 8.70 -20.74 2.30
C ALA A 101 10.14 -21.10 1.92
N GLN A 102 10.82 -20.22 1.19
CA GLN A 102 12.21 -20.41 0.80
C GLN A 102 13.12 -20.43 2.04
N ASP A 103 12.93 -19.50 2.96
CA ASP A 103 13.70 -19.43 4.19
C ASP A 103 13.55 -20.73 5.02
N GLY A 104 12.33 -21.25 5.09
CA GLY A 104 12.07 -22.52 5.78
C GLY A 104 12.83 -23.70 5.16
N ARG A 105 12.87 -23.74 3.82
CA ARG A 105 13.61 -24.79 3.12
C ARG A 105 15.12 -24.67 3.32
N ILE A 106 15.63 -23.44 3.29
CA ILE A 106 17.07 -23.20 3.53
C ILE A 106 17.44 -23.64 4.95
N ARG A 107 16.64 -23.23 5.95
CA ARG A 107 16.90 -23.62 7.35
C ARG A 107 16.86 -25.14 7.54
N ALA A 108 15.91 -25.82 6.90
CA ALA A 108 15.82 -27.27 6.95
C ALA A 108 17.06 -27.93 6.37
N LEU A 109 17.61 -27.39 5.27
CA LEU A 109 18.84 -27.88 4.68
C LEU A 109 20.07 -27.59 5.56
N GLU A 110 20.13 -26.43 6.18
CA GLU A 110 21.20 -26.07 7.11
C GLU A 110 21.21 -27.01 8.32
N ASP A 111 20.03 -27.28 8.90
CA ASP A 111 19.90 -28.17 10.07
C ASP A 111 20.33 -29.61 9.75
N ARG A 112 20.12 -30.07 8.51
CA ARG A 112 20.53 -31.40 8.10
C ARG A 112 22.03 -31.56 8.01
N ASN A 113 22.78 -30.47 7.86
CA ASN A 113 24.23 -30.46 7.74
C ASN A 113 24.95 -30.30 9.09
N ASP A 114 24.21 -30.05 10.14
CA ASP A 114 24.72 -29.97 11.51
C ASP A 114 24.64 -31.36 12.17
#